data_f954bff29dc212b5af698d2327ee36d3
#
_entry.id   f954bff29dc212b5af698d2327ee36d3
#
_cell.length_a   1.000
_cell.length_b   1.000
_cell.length_c   1.000
_cell.angle_alpha   90.00
_cell.angle_beta   90.00
_cell.angle_gamma   90.00
#
_symmetry.space_group_name_H-M   'P 1'
#
loop_
_entity.id
_entity.type
_entity.pdbx_description
1 polymer ?
#
loop_
_entity_poly.entity_id
_entity_poly.type
_entity_poly.pdbx_seq_one_letter_code
_entity_poly.pdbx_strand_id
1 'polypeptide(L)'
;MSVVVIEKDCRGCTKCVKSCPFDAITMENKKAVIGIACTSCGTCIEVCPFDAIVKDEVEKEEHDLSVYHDIWVFAEQRQGQLQDVALELLGEGKKLADARGCQLCAVVCGSNLTNIVDELFSHGAQKVYYIEDERLNQYTTDGYSIAIGDAIEQYKPEIVLLGATHIGRDLGPCLAVNCNTGLTADCTKLEINEETKGIMQTRPAFGGNLMATIVCPNHRPQMSTVRPGVMEKAERVDGSKGELIKVQTKLKDEDIRTKVLEVIKTVQEKVSLTDAKVIVSGGMGLGNAEGFKLLERLAKAFGGTVAASRAAVDAGWIDHAYQVGQTGTTVKPSIYFACGISGAIQHVAGMQNSDLIIAINTNENAPIFDIADIGMTGDLYKIIPDILEEMGM
;
A
#
# COMPACT_ATOMS: atom_id res chain seq x y z
N MET A 1 21.68 4.32 13.11
CA MET A 1 23.13 4.34 13.30
C MET A 1 23.58 5.76 13.05
N SER A 2 24.09 6.45 14.05
CA SER A 2 24.65 7.79 13.91
C SER A 2 26.19 7.67 13.97
N VAL A 3 26.90 8.71 13.52
CA VAL A 3 28.34 8.82 13.69
C VAL A 3 28.57 9.84 14.78
N VAL A 4 29.34 9.48 15.79
CA VAL A 4 29.64 10.34 16.96
C VAL A 4 31.12 10.58 17.12
N VAL A 5 31.47 11.71 17.71
CA VAL A 5 32.84 12.06 18.05
C VAL A 5 33.07 11.81 19.53
N ILE A 6 34.09 11.00 19.84
CA ILE A 6 34.58 10.81 21.20
C ILE A 6 35.49 12.01 21.52
N GLU A 7 34.95 13.00 22.21
CA GLU A 7 35.63 14.28 22.44
C GLU A 7 37.02 14.13 23.10
N LYS A 8 37.16 13.21 24.07
CA LYS A 8 38.43 12.96 24.79
C LYS A 8 39.55 12.52 23.85
N ASP A 9 39.20 11.79 22.77
CA ASP A 9 40.18 11.21 21.84
C ASP A 9 40.40 12.12 20.62
N CYS A 10 39.48 13.05 20.32
CA CYS A 10 39.66 14.02 19.25
C CYS A 10 40.78 15.02 19.52
N ARG A 11 41.77 15.10 18.62
CA ARG A 11 42.91 16.00 18.69
C ARG A 11 42.77 17.27 17.82
N GLY A 12 41.64 17.47 17.18
CA GLY A 12 41.37 18.64 16.37
C GLY A 12 42.18 18.73 15.06
N CYS A 13 42.59 17.60 14.49
CA CYS A 13 43.46 17.53 13.31
C CYS A 13 42.76 17.93 11.98
N THR A 14 41.48 18.17 11.95
CA THR A 14 40.62 18.61 10.81
C THR A 14 40.55 17.64 9.63
N LYS A 15 41.14 16.46 9.67
CA LYS A 15 41.10 15.50 8.55
C LYS A 15 39.71 15.09 8.20
N CYS A 16 38.85 14.82 9.20
CA CYS A 16 37.43 14.45 8.99
C CYS A 16 36.62 15.56 8.33
N VAL A 17 36.90 16.83 8.64
CA VAL A 17 36.25 17.97 8.01
C VAL A 17 36.52 17.99 6.51
N LYS A 18 37.81 17.84 6.12
CA LYS A 18 38.22 17.84 4.71
C LYS A 18 37.75 16.65 3.90
N SER A 19 37.45 15.54 4.58
CA SER A 19 37.04 14.28 3.94
C SER A 19 35.51 14.07 3.91
N CYS A 20 34.75 14.97 4.54
CA CYS A 20 33.29 14.85 4.56
C CYS A 20 32.70 15.29 3.21
N PRO A 21 32.10 14.41 2.41
CA PRO A 21 31.53 14.78 1.12
C PRO A 21 30.22 15.60 1.23
N PHE A 22 29.70 15.76 2.47
CA PHE A 22 28.45 16.48 2.75
C PHE A 22 28.66 17.75 3.57
N ASP A 23 29.93 18.16 3.79
CA ASP A 23 30.29 19.30 4.65
C ASP A 23 29.61 19.32 6.03
N ALA A 24 29.29 18.13 6.53
CA ALA A 24 28.52 17.93 7.76
C ALA A 24 29.34 18.00 9.05
N ILE A 25 30.66 18.30 8.99
CA ILE A 25 31.54 18.32 10.14
C ILE A 25 32.17 19.71 10.30
N THR A 26 31.98 20.31 11.45
CA THR A 26 32.57 21.60 11.83
C THR A 26 33.56 21.43 12.99
N MET A 27 34.32 22.46 13.28
CA MET A 27 35.25 22.49 14.41
C MET A 27 34.79 23.49 15.46
N GLU A 28 34.51 23.00 16.66
CA GLU A 28 34.19 23.83 17.83
C GLU A 28 35.17 23.51 18.97
N ASN A 29 35.75 24.52 19.58
CA ASN A 29 36.71 24.35 20.66
C ASN A 29 37.85 23.35 20.36
N LYS A 30 38.36 23.34 19.12
CA LYS A 30 39.35 22.37 18.61
C LYS A 30 38.88 20.91 18.61
N LYS A 31 37.60 20.66 18.65
CA LYS A 31 36.96 19.33 18.51
C LYS A 31 36.09 19.31 17.28
N ALA A 32 35.97 18.15 16.65
CA ALA A 32 35.05 17.96 15.54
C ALA A 32 33.64 17.83 16.09
N VAL A 33 32.71 18.51 15.45
CA VAL A 33 31.24 18.43 15.73
C VAL A 33 30.54 18.00 14.47
N ILE A 34 29.71 16.97 14.57
CA ILE A 34 28.95 16.44 13.47
C ILE A 34 27.55 17.10 13.46
N GLY A 35 27.21 17.77 12.37
CA GLY A 35 25.95 18.48 12.19
C GLY A 35 24.86 17.62 11.56
N ILE A 36 23.66 18.22 11.44
CA ILE A 36 22.43 17.58 10.95
C ILE A 36 22.51 17.11 9.49
N ALA A 37 23.43 17.65 8.69
CA ALA A 37 23.66 17.22 7.30
C ALA A 37 24.40 15.87 7.18
N CYS A 38 24.75 15.22 8.31
CA CYS A 38 25.45 13.95 8.30
C CYS A 38 24.55 12.81 7.81
N THR A 39 25.00 12.12 6.76
CA THR A 39 24.30 10.94 6.20
C THR A 39 24.81 9.62 6.77
N SER A 40 25.67 9.65 7.79
CA SER A 40 26.29 8.46 8.43
C SER A 40 27.08 7.55 7.47
N CYS A 41 27.63 8.11 6.39
CA CYS A 41 28.37 7.37 5.35
C CYS A 41 29.65 6.68 5.86
N GLY A 42 30.20 7.11 7.02
CA GLY A 42 31.37 6.47 7.65
C GLY A 42 32.75 6.96 7.15
N THR A 43 32.83 7.76 6.07
CA THR A 43 34.10 8.24 5.49
C THR A 43 35.02 8.92 6.54
N CYS A 44 34.43 9.66 7.48
CA CYS A 44 35.17 10.34 8.54
C CYS A 44 35.79 9.40 9.57
N ILE A 45 35.26 8.20 9.72
CA ILE A 45 35.81 7.16 10.64
C ILE A 45 37.10 6.64 10.08
N GLU A 46 37.13 6.27 8.80
CA GLU A 46 38.33 5.69 8.16
C GLU A 46 39.53 6.64 8.10
N VAL A 47 39.26 7.96 8.04
CA VAL A 47 40.33 8.96 7.95
C VAL A 47 40.80 9.50 9.31
N CYS A 48 40.15 9.10 10.41
CA CYS A 48 40.50 9.56 11.75
C CYS A 48 41.72 8.80 12.29
N PRO A 49 42.93 9.44 12.42
CA PRO A 49 44.12 8.73 12.87
C PRO A 49 44.15 8.50 14.41
N PHE A 50 43.11 8.93 15.10
CA PHE A 50 42.97 8.82 16.55
C PHE A 50 41.79 7.97 16.99
N ASP A 51 41.11 7.33 16.04
CA ASP A 51 39.89 6.53 16.26
C ASP A 51 38.83 7.26 17.09
N ALA A 52 38.84 8.61 17.01
CA ALA A 52 37.98 9.48 17.78
C ALA A 52 36.56 9.64 17.15
N ILE A 53 36.33 9.02 16.03
CA ILE A 53 34.99 9.02 15.36
C ILE A 53 34.57 7.58 15.22
N VAL A 54 33.43 7.25 15.80
CA VAL A 54 32.90 5.90 15.79
C VAL A 54 31.46 5.91 15.27
N LYS A 55 30.98 4.77 14.75
CA LYS A 55 29.55 4.56 14.62
C LYS A 55 28.98 4.38 16.01
N ASP A 56 28.02 5.21 16.33
CA ASP A 56 27.19 4.98 17.50
C ASP A 56 26.47 3.65 17.25
N GLU A 57 26.98 2.59 17.81
CA GLU A 57 26.23 1.36 17.99
C GLU A 57 25.20 1.71 19.06
N VAL A 58 24.05 2.24 18.65
CA VAL A 58 22.87 2.20 19.50
C VAL A 58 22.82 0.77 20.02
N GLU A 59 23.02 0.58 21.31
CA GLU A 59 22.84 -0.72 21.95
C GLU A 59 21.52 -1.25 21.38
N LYS A 60 21.59 -2.37 20.66
CA LYS A 60 20.39 -3.03 20.20
C LYS A 60 19.70 -3.43 21.49
N GLU A 61 18.69 -2.66 21.88
CA GLU A 61 17.74 -3.15 22.86
C GLU A 61 17.29 -4.50 22.31
N GLU A 62 17.74 -5.57 22.90
CA GLU A 62 17.28 -6.92 22.58
C GLU A 62 15.82 -6.98 23.02
N HIS A 63 14.94 -6.58 22.10
CA HIS A 63 13.51 -6.74 22.32
C HIS A 63 13.22 -8.25 22.34
N ASP A 64 12.63 -8.72 23.43
CA ASP A 64 12.14 -10.08 23.50
C ASP A 64 10.99 -10.23 22.49
N LEU A 65 11.31 -10.77 21.30
CA LEU A 65 10.35 -10.98 20.22
C LEU A 65 9.40 -12.14 20.52
N SER A 66 9.67 -12.98 21.52
CA SER A 66 8.87 -14.14 21.84
C SER A 66 7.49 -13.81 22.46
N VAL A 67 7.34 -12.57 22.95
CA VAL A 67 6.08 -12.07 23.48
C VAL A 67 5.06 -11.67 22.42
N TYR A 68 5.50 -11.57 21.16
CA TYR A 68 4.64 -11.20 20.04
C TYR A 68 4.02 -12.43 19.41
N HIS A 69 2.72 -12.39 19.14
CA HIS A 69 1.96 -13.52 18.59
C HIS A 69 0.78 -13.01 17.74
N ASP A 70 0.17 -13.92 16.99
CA ASP A 70 -1.00 -13.69 16.16
C ASP A 70 -0.82 -12.73 14.99
N ILE A 71 -1.68 -12.83 14.03
CA ILE A 71 -1.73 -11.97 12.83
C ILE A 71 -2.94 -11.08 12.94
N TRP A 72 -2.71 -9.78 12.87
CA TRP A 72 -3.76 -8.78 12.88
C TRP A 72 -4.03 -8.22 11.49
N VAL A 73 -5.30 -8.11 11.17
CA VAL A 73 -5.80 -7.40 10.00
C VAL A 73 -6.49 -6.12 10.47
N PHE A 74 -6.04 -4.97 9.98
CA PHE A 74 -6.80 -3.73 10.15
C PHE A 74 -8.06 -3.81 9.29
N ALA A 75 -9.21 -3.95 9.96
CA ALA A 75 -10.52 -3.98 9.33
C ALA A 75 -10.95 -2.57 8.97
N GLU A 76 -10.46 -2.07 7.81
CA GLU A 76 -10.84 -0.74 7.32
C GLU A 76 -12.34 -0.68 7.10
N GLN A 77 -12.97 0.29 7.71
CA GLN A 77 -14.38 0.59 7.56
C GLN A 77 -14.59 2.08 7.21
N ARG A 78 -15.67 2.39 6.54
CA ARG A 78 -16.10 3.76 6.25
C ARG A 78 -17.57 3.90 6.57
N GLN A 79 -17.90 4.73 7.55
CA GLN A 79 -19.27 5.00 7.98
C GLN A 79 -20.06 3.71 8.30
N GLY A 80 -19.45 2.77 9.01
CA GLY A 80 -20.07 1.51 9.40
C GLY A 80 -20.14 0.45 8.28
N GLN A 81 -19.42 0.64 7.17
CA GLN A 81 -19.32 -0.35 6.09
C GLN A 81 -17.88 -0.85 5.97
N LEU A 82 -17.71 -2.16 6.11
CA LEU A 82 -16.43 -2.83 5.92
C LEU A 82 -15.99 -2.67 4.46
N GLN A 83 -14.71 -2.40 4.24
CA GLN A 83 -14.16 -2.26 2.90
C GLN A 83 -13.66 -3.61 2.37
N ASP A 84 -13.80 -3.84 1.07
CA ASP A 84 -13.41 -5.08 0.41
C ASP A 84 -11.99 -5.53 0.72
N VAL A 85 -11.06 -4.60 0.79
CA VAL A 85 -9.65 -4.88 1.14
C VAL A 85 -9.51 -5.56 2.50
N ALA A 86 -10.38 -5.29 3.46
CA ALA A 86 -10.35 -5.99 4.75
C ALA A 86 -10.70 -7.47 4.60
N LEU A 87 -11.65 -7.81 3.70
CA LEU A 87 -12.01 -9.19 3.37
C LEU A 87 -10.88 -9.93 2.65
N GLU A 88 -10.18 -9.24 1.74
CA GLU A 88 -8.99 -9.76 1.06
C GLU A 88 -7.87 -10.07 2.07
N LEU A 89 -7.64 -9.15 3.00
CA LEU A 89 -6.63 -9.31 4.04
C LEU A 89 -6.98 -10.42 5.04
N LEU A 90 -8.26 -10.66 5.34
CA LEU A 90 -8.69 -11.80 6.14
C LEU A 90 -8.42 -13.12 5.39
N GLY A 91 -8.68 -13.18 4.09
CA GLY A 91 -8.37 -14.34 3.26
C GLY A 91 -6.87 -14.69 3.26
N GLU A 92 -6.04 -13.70 3.02
CA GLU A 92 -4.59 -13.88 3.03
C GLU A 92 -4.03 -14.11 4.43
N GLY A 93 -4.53 -13.35 5.43
CA GLY A 93 -4.18 -13.51 6.83
C GLY A 93 -4.47 -14.91 7.36
N LYS A 94 -5.54 -15.56 6.89
CA LYS A 94 -5.85 -16.95 7.24
C LYS A 94 -4.78 -17.92 6.75
N LYS A 95 -4.35 -17.78 5.49
CA LYS A 95 -3.26 -18.61 4.91
C LYS A 95 -1.96 -18.45 5.71
N LEU A 96 -1.61 -17.20 6.06
CA LEU A 96 -0.42 -16.89 6.85
C LEU A 96 -0.52 -17.43 8.28
N ALA A 97 -1.69 -17.31 8.93
CA ALA A 97 -1.92 -17.80 10.27
C ALA A 97 -1.82 -19.33 10.34
N ASP A 98 -2.39 -20.04 9.36
CA ASP A 98 -2.30 -21.48 9.24
C ASP A 98 -0.85 -21.95 9.04
N ALA A 99 -0.07 -21.26 8.16
CA ALA A 99 1.33 -21.57 7.89
C ALA A 99 2.24 -21.31 9.11
N ARG A 100 1.87 -20.33 9.96
CA ARG A 100 2.61 -19.99 11.17
C ARG A 100 2.16 -20.80 12.39
N GLY A 101 0.92 -21.30 12.40
CA GLY A 101 0.32 -21.99 13.53
C GLY A 101 -0.14 -21.03 14.64
N CYS A 102 -0.70 -19.88 14.27
CA CYS A 102 -1.20 -18.84 15.18
C CYS A 102 -2.62 -18.41 14.81
N GLN A 103 -3.20 -17.47 15.56
CA GLN A 103 -4.56 -17.00 15.32
C GLN A 103 -4.61 -15.86 14.32
N LEU A 104 -5.71 -15.83 13.53
CA LEU A 104 -6.09 -14.69 12.73
C LEU A 104 -7.00 -13.78 13.57
N CYS A 105 -6.59 -12.53 13.72
CA CYS A 105 -7.33 -11.52 14.46
C CYS A 105 -7.65 -10.33 13.58
N ALA A 106 -8.71 -9.61 13.89
CA ALA A 106 -9.02 -8.33 13.27
C ALA A 106 -8.97 -7.22 14.33
N VAL A 107 -8.51 -6.02 13.94
CA VAL A 107 -8.64 -4.80 14.74
C VAL A 107 -9.53 -3.82 14.02
N VAL A 108 -10.57 -3.32 14.68
CA VAL A 108 -11.52 -2.36 14.14
C VAL A 108 -11.72 -1.19 15.09
N CYS A 109 -11.74 0.03 14.54
CA CYS A 109 -11.93 1.27 15.27
C CYS A 109 -13.17 2.01 14.78
N GLY A 110 -13.90 2.63 15.68
CA GLY A 110 -15.03 3.50 15.34
C GLY A 110 -16.08 3.56 16.43
N SER A 111 -17.31 3.89 16.04
CA SER A 111 -18.47 3.91 16.93
C SER A 111 -19.61 3.09 16.31
N ASN A 112 -20.34 2.33 17.14
CA ASN A 112 -21.51 1.52 16.73
C ASN A 112 -21.23 0.53 15.58
N LEU A 113 -20.14 -0.22 15.66
CA LEU A 113 -19.69 -1.15 14.60
C LEU A 113 -20.03 -2.62 14.87
N THR A 114 -21.06 -2.92 15.67
CA THR A 114 -21.41 -4.30 16.05
C THR A 114 -21.66 -5.20 14.83
N ASN A 115 -22.30 -4.69 13.79
CA ASN A 115 -22.56 -5.43 12.56
C ASN A 115 -21.27 -5.83 11.83
N ILE A 116 -20.23 -5.00 11.90
CA ILE A 116 -18.91 -5.30 11.32
C ILE A 116 -18.24 -6.44 12.09
N VAL A 117 -18.39 -6.51 13.40
CA VAL A 117 -17.81 -7.58 14.22
C VAL A 117 -18.33 -8.95 13.78
N ASP A 118 -19.65 -9.07 13.56
CA ASP A 118 -20.25 -10.32 13.10
C ASP A 118 -19.79 -10.68 11.68
N GLU A 119 -19.59 -9.67 10.84
CA GLU A 119 -19.05 -9.85 9.49
C GLU A 119 -17.60 -10.32 9.52
N LEU A 120 -16.75 -9.76 10.39
CA LEU A 120 -15.37 -10.20 10.56
C LEU A 120 -15.28 -11.66 11.03
N PHE A 121 -16.13 -12.08 11.94
CA PHE A 121 -16.19 -13.49 12.36
C PHE A 121 -16.64 -14.41 11.22
N SER A 122 -17.62 -14.00 10.43
CA SER A 122 -18.06 -14.79 9.27
C SER A 122 -17.01 -14.91 8.18
N HIS A 123 -15.99 -14.06 8.16
CA HIS A 123 -14.86 -14.13 7.23
C HIS A 123 -13.57 -14.65 7.89
N GLY A 124 -13.69 -15.39 9.00
CA GLY A 124 -12.61 -16.21 9.54
C GLY A 124 -11.76 -15.56 10.63
N ALA A 125 -12.06 -14.34 11.08
CA ALA A 125 -11.42 -13.78 12.26
C ALA A 125 -11.77 -14.63 13.50
N GLN A 126 -10.75 -15.05 14.25
CA GLN A 126 -10.95 -15.83 15.49
C GLN A 126 -11.09 -14.90 16.70
N LYS A 127 -10.46 -13.71 16.63
CA LYS A 127 -10.61 -12.64 17.62
C LYS A 127 -10.83 -11.31 16.90
N VAL A 128 -11.65 -10.46 17.49
CA VAL A 128 -11.84 -9.08 17.05
C VAL A 128 -11.52 -8.14 18.19
N TYR A 129 -10.49 -7.33 18.00
CA TYR A 129 -10.13 -6.23 18.89
C TYR A 129 -10.94 -5.02 18.49
N TYR A 130 -11.92 -4.66 19.32
CA TYR A 130 -12.85 -3.60 19.07
C TYR A 130 -12.52 -2.37 19.90
N ILE A 131 -12.17 -1.28 19.24
CA ILE A 131 -11.85 0.00 19.85
C ILE A 131 -13.04 0.92 19.60
N GLU A 132 -13.91 1.07 20.58
CA GLU A 132 -15.14 1.86 20.49
C GLU A 132 -14.96 3.21 21.16
N ASP A 133 -15.00 4.28 20.35
CA ASP A 133 -14.92 5.64 20.82
C ASP A 133 -15.63 6.57 19.81
N GLU A 134 -16.43 7.52 20.30
CA GLU A 134 -17.15 8.47 19.43
C GLU A 134 -16.19 9.36 18.62
N ARG A 135 -15.01 9.63 19.13
CA ARG A 135 -13.95 10.41 18.47
C ARG A 135 -13.37 9.70 17.25
N LEU A 136 -13.54 8.38 17.18
CA LEU A 136 -13.10 7.52 16.07
C LEU A 136 -14.20 7.31 15.02
N ASN A 137 -15.35 7.97 15.13
CA ASN A 137 -16.46 7.87 14.18
C ASN A 137 -16.06 8.28 12.76
N GLN A 138 -15.15 9.26 12.64
CA GLN A 138 -14.51 9.63 11.38
C GLN A 138 -13.01 9.37 11.48
N TYR A 139 -12.44 8.93 10.38
CA TYR A 139 -11.00 8.70 10.32
C TYR A 139 -10.23 10.02 10.54
N THR A 140 -9.33 10.00 11.49
CA THR A 140 -8.25 10.97 11.64
C THR A 140 -6.96 10.19 11.91
N THR A 141 -5.86 10.61 11.32
CA THR A 141 -4.55 9.95 11.48
C THR A 141 -4.16 9.87 12.95
N ASP A 142 -4.29 10.96 13.68
CA ASP A 142 -3.94 11.03 15.10
C ASP A 142 -4.79 10.05 15.93
N GLY A 143 -6.12 10.10 15.79
CA GLY A 143 -7.03 9.27 16.58
C GLY A 143 -6.82 7.78 16.34
N TYR A 144 -6.75 7.36 15.08
CA TYR A 144 -6.58 5.95 14.75
C TYR A 144 -5.18 5.43 15.08
N SER A 145 -4.13 6.24 14.87
CA SER A 145 -2.76 5.80 15.17
C SER A 145 -2.52 5.63 16.68
N ILE A 146 -3.12 6.46 17.53
CA ILE A 146 -3.05 6.32 18.98
C ILE A 146 -3.87 5.09 19.41
N ALA A 147 -5.11 4.98 18.98
CA ALA A 147 -6.01 3.92 19.41
C ALA A 147 -5.49 2.52 19.04
N ILE A 148 -5.04 2.35 17.79
CA ILE A 148 -4.47 1.07 17.33
C ILE A 148 -3.07 0.86 17.92
N GLY A 149 -2.28 1.92 18.07
CA GLY A 149 -0.97 1.86 18.71
C GLY A 149 -1.05 1.35 20.16
N ASP A 150 -2.00 1.87 20.95
CA ASP A 150 -2.30 1.39 22.31
C ASP A 150 -2.64 -0.12 22.33
N ALA A 151 -3.46 -0.55 21.36
CA ALA A 151 -3.84 -1.95 21.24
C ALA A 151 -2.63 -2.84 20.86
N ILE A 152 -1.77 -2.39 19.93
CA ILE A 152 -0.53 -3.09 19.55
C ILE A 152 0.42 -3.19 20.74
N GLU A 153 0.59 -2.12 21.51
CA GLU A 153 1.41 -2.10 22.70
C GLU A 153 0.94 -3.10 23.76
N GLN A 154 -0.39 -3.20 23.94
CA GLN A 154 -0.99 -4.05 24.93
C GLN A 154 -0.99 -5.54 24.54
N TYR A 155 -1.31 -5.85 23.29
CA TYR A 155 -1.58 -7.24 22.85
C TYR A 155 -0.46 -7.85 22.00
N LYS A 156 0.54 -7.07 21.62
CA LYS A 156 1.77 -7.54 20.98
C LYS A 156 1.54 -8.45 19.75
N PRO A 157 0.83 -7.99 18.69
CA PRO A 157 0.70 -8.77 17.48
C PRO A 157 2.06 -8.98 16.80
N GLU A 158 2.27 -10.16 16.23
CA GLU A 158 3.49 -10.49 15.48
C GLU A 158 3.52 -9.81 14.10
N ILE A 159 2.37 -9.84 13.42
CA ILE A 159 2.18 -9.29 12.08
C ILE A 159 0.95 -8.38 12.07
N VAL A 160 1.05 -7.23 11.42
CA VAL A 160 -0.09 -6.32 11.20
C VAL A 160 -0.21 -6.02 9.72
N LEU A 161 -1.37 -6.37 9.14
CA LEU A 161 -1.71 -6.16 7.74
C LEU A 161 -2.71 -5.01 7.60
N LEU A 162 -2.42 -4.07 6.69
CA LEU A 162 -3.32 -2.97 6.33
C LEU A 162 -3.57 -2.99 4.81
N GLY A 163 -4.69 -2.47 4.35
CA GLY A 163 -4.90 -2.21 2.92
C GLY A 163 -4.06 -1.03 2.44
N ALA A 164 -3.48 -1.08 1.24
CA ALA A 164 -2.81 0.06 0.63
C ALA A 164 -3.82 1.07 0.03
N THR A 165 -4.89 1.35 0.75
CA THR A 165 -5.88 2.40 0.50
C THR A 165 -5.33 3.78 0.90
N HIS A 166 -6.09 4.84 0.68
CA HIS A 166 -5.71 6.17 1.19
C HIS A 166 -5.55 6.18 2.72
N ILE A 167 -6.46 5.50 3.45
CA ILE A 167 -6.38 5.38 4.91
C ILE A 167 -5.18 4.54 5.33
N GLY A 168 -5.00 3.36 4.76
CA GLY A 168 -3.91 2.49 5.19
C GLY A 168 -2.52 2.99 4.82
N ARG A 169 -2.38 3.74 3.72
CA ARG A 169 -1.12 4.41 3.33
C ARG A 169 -0.76 5.59 4.23
N ASP A 170 -1.76 6.20 4.86
CA ASP A 170 -1.57 7.26 5.85
C ASP A 170 -1.33 6.68 7.25
N LEU A 171 -2.16 5.75 7.69
CA LEU A 171 -2.12 5.14 9.02
C LEU A 171 -0.90 4.24 9.24
N GLY A 172 -0.59 3.37 8.25
CA GLY A 172 0.46 2.35 8.39
C GLY A 172 1.84 2.91 8.76
N PRO A 173 2.36 3.94 8.06
CA PRO A 173 3.62 4.58 8.43
C PRO A 173 3.61 5.19 9.84
N CYS A 174 2.50 5.81 10.25
CA CYS A 174 2.36 6.38 11.59
C CYS A 174 2.44 5.29 12.67
N LEU A 175 1.74 4.17 12.47
CA LEU A 175 1.82 3.02 13.38
C LEU A 175 3.23 2.43 13.43
N ALA A 176 3.89 2.28 12.27
CA ALA A 176 5.25 1.73 12.21
C ALA A 176 6.25 2.59 13.00
N VAL A 177 6.16 3.92 12.90
CA VAL A 177 6.99 4.85 13.68
C VAL A 177 6.68 4.73 15.16
N ASN A 178 5.40 4.72 15.55
CA ASN A 178 5.00 4.62 16.96
C ASN A 178 5.44 3.28 17.59
N CYS A 179 5.46 2.20 16.82
CA CYS A 179 5.91 0.88 17.27
C CYS A 179 7.43 0.67 17.10
N ASN A 180 8.17 1.66 16.63
CA ASN A 180 9.60 1.55 16.33
C ASN A 180 9.94 0.35 15.43
N THR A 181 9.15 0.16 14.37
CA THR A 181 9.29 -0.96 13.43
C THR A 181 9.29 -0.50 11.98
N GLY A 182 9.53 -1.43 11.04
CA GLY A 182 9.46 -1.18 9.61
C GLY A 182 8.10 -1.49 9.01
N LEU A 183 7.78 -0.80 7.90
CA LEU A 183 6.60 -1.06 7.09
C LEU A 183 7.00 -1.32 5.64
N THR A 184 6.53 -2.44 5.07
CA THR A 184 6.65 -2.67 3.62
C THR A 184 5.36 -2.20 2.94
N ALA A 185 5.49 -1.21 2.06
CA ALA A 185 4.33 -0.61 1.42
C ALA A 185 3.98 -1.28 0.09
N ASP A 186 2.67 -1.38 -0.21
CA ASP A 186 2.10 -1.77 -1.50
C ASP A 186 2.48 -3.19 -1.96
N CYS A 187 2.43 -4.13 -1.00
CA CYS A 187 2.73 -5.54 -1.24
C CYS A 187 1.70 -6.18 -2.20
N THR A 188 2.19 -7.12 -3.00
CA THR A 188 1.37 -7.92 -3.93
C THR A 188 1.45 -9.42 -3.64
N LYS A 189 2.35 -9.85 -2.75
CA LYS A 189 2.48 -11.23 -2.30
C LYS A 189 3.03 -11.26 -0.88
N LEU A 190 2.47 -12.14 -0.04
CA LEU A 190 2.89 -12.39 1.34
C LEU A 190 3.10 -13.89 1.55
N GLU A 191 4.15 -14.26 2.25
CA GLU A 191 4.47 -15.67 2.55
C GLU A 191 5.14 -15.76 3.92
N ILE A 192 5.00 -16.90 4.59
CA ILE A 192 5.77 -17.21 5.80
C ILE A 192 7.04 -17.96 5.40
N ASN A 193 8.18 -17.48 5.83
CA ASN A 193 9.45 -18.19 5.67
C ASN A 193 9.45 -19.43 6.57
N GLU A 194 9.72 -20.62 6.02
CA GLU A 194 9.62 -21.88 6.75
C GLU A 194 10.66 -22.01 7.88
N GLU A 195 11.84 -21.41 7.71
CA GLU A 195 12.94 -21.49 8.67
C GLU A 195 12.78 -20.45 9.80
N THR A 196 12.59 -19.18 9.43
CA THR A 196 12.57 -18.07 10.39
C THR A 196 11.19 -17.80 10.96
N LYS A 197 10.13 -18.35 10.37
CA LYS A 197 8.71 -18.08 10.68
C LYS A 197 8.33 -16.58 10.55
N GLY A 198 9.22 -15.75 10.00
CA GLY A 198 8.95 -14.36 9.68
C GLY A 198 8.16 -14.22 8.37
N ILE A 199 7.48 -13.09 8.20
CA ILE A 199 6.78 -12.80 6.95
C ILE A 199 7.75 -12.30 5.87
N MET A 200 7.62 -12.83 4.66
CA MET A 200 8.24 -12.34 3.44
C MET A 200 7.25 -11.48 2.69
N GLN A 201 7.59 -10.22 2.49
CA GLN A 201 6.71 -9.19 1.97
C GLN A 201 7.21 -8.77 0.59
N THR A 202 6.55 -9.22 -0.47
CA THR A 202 6.98 -8.97 -1.84
C THR A 202 6.17 -7.84 -2.46
N ARG A 203 6.88 -6.87 -3.03
CA ARG A 203 6.30 -5.72 -3.70
C ARG A 203 6.98 -5.43 -5.04
N PRO A 204 6.25 -4.85 -6.01
CA PRO A 204 6.87 -4.30 -7.21
C PRO A 204 7.78 -3.11 -6.87
N ALA A 205 8.97 -3.07 -7.44
CA ALA A 205 9.92 -1.98 -7.34
C ALA A 205 10.31 -1.49 -8.74
N PHE A 206 10.89 -0.30 -8.82
CA PHE A 206 11.36 0.30 -10.08
C PHE A 206 10.33 0.22 -11.23
N GLY A 207 9.09 0.62 -10.95
CA GLY A 207 8.01 0.64 -11.95
C GLY A 207 7.43 -0.73 -12.29
N GLY A 208 7.70 -1.76 -11.50
CA GLY A 208 7.17 -3.12 -11.71
C GLY A 208 8.15 -4.09 -12.38
N ASN A 209 9.30 -3.61 -12.84
CA ASN A 209 10.31 -4.45 -13.50
C ASN A 209 11.08 -5.36 -12.54
N LEU A 210 11.00 -5.12 -11.26
CA LEU A 210 11.67 -5.89 -10.23
C LEU A 210 10.71 -6.18 -9.07
N MET A 211 10.71 -7.42 -8.60
CA MET A 211 9.99 -7.80 -7.40
C MET A 211 10.99 -7.82 -6.22
N ALA A 212 10.74 -6.96 -5.23
CA ALA A 212 11.56 -6.89 -4.03
C ALA A 212 10.86 -7.63 -2.89
N THR A 213 11.51 -8.63 -2.31
CA THR A 213 11.05 -9.32 -1.10
C THR A 213 11.79 -8.74 0.11
N ILE A 214 11.02 -8.23 1.06
CA ILE A 214 11.50 -7.53 2.25
C ILE A 214 11.12 -8.34 3.48
N VAL A 215 12.04 -8.38 4.45
CA VAL A 215 11.85 -9.04 5.75
C VAL A 215 12.18 -8.08 6.88
N CYS A 216 11.53 -8.25 8.04
CA CYS A 216 11.77 -7.45 9.24
C CYS A 216 12.15 -8.37 10.41
N PRO A 217 13.41 -8.84 10.51
CA PRO A 217 13.79 -9.85 11.49
C PRO A 217 13.89 -9.33 12.93
N ASN A 218 14.20 -8.05 13.13
CA ASN A 218 14.63 -7.52 14.42
C ASN A 218 13.57 -6.66 15.15
N HIS A 219 12.44 -6.34 14.50
CA HIS A 219 11.40 -5.47 15.08
C HIS A 219 10.02 -6.08 14.93
N ARG A 220 9.12 -5.70 15.84
CA ARG A 220 7.72 -6.13 15.85
C ARG A 220 6.78 -4.94 16.12
N PRO A 221 5.56 -5.04 15.61
CA PRO A 221 5.05 -6.02 14.65
C PRO A 221 5.75 -5.92 13.30
N GLN A 222 5.75 -7.01 12.51
CA GLN A 222 6.11 -6.96 11.10
C GLN A 222 4.92 -6.38 10.32
N MET A 223 5.09 -5.24 9.65
CA MET A 223 3.97 -4.50 9.09
C MET A 223 4.03 -4.42 7.57
N SER A 224 2.87 -4.56 6.94
CA SER A 224 2.73 -4.31 5.50
C SER A 224 1.41 -3.64 5.15
N THR A 225 1.45 -2.80 4.11
CA THR A 225 0.25 -2.45 3.37
C THR A 225 0.16 -3.29 2.11
N VAL A 226 -1.03 -3.81 1.81
CA VAL A 226 -1.30 -4.72 0.68
C VAL A 226 -2.18 -4.01 -0.34
N ARG A 227 -1.81 -4.12 -1.61
CA ARG A 227 -2.55 -3.51 -2.71
C ARG A 227 -3.96 -4.11 -2.81
N PRO A 228 -5.03 -3.29 -2.80
CA PRO A 228 -6.39 -3.78 -3.01
C PRO A 228 -6.55 -4.47 -4.38
N GLY A 229 -7.42 -5.49 -4.43
CA GLY A 229 -7.72 -6.24 -5.65
C GLY A 229 -6.65 -7.27 -6.05
N VAL A 230 -5.68 -7.55 -5.19
CA VAL A 230 -4.59 -8.50 -5.47
C VAL A 230 -4.78 -9.83 -4.74
N MET A 231 -5.33 -9.79 -3.52
CA MET A 231 -5.58 -10.99 -2.73
C MET A 231 -7.02 -11.46 -2.91
N GLU A 232 -7.25 -12.75 -2.70
CA GLU A 232 -8.59 -13.32 -2.73
C GLU A 232 -9.33 -12.99 -1.44
N LYS A 233 -10.60 -12.59 -1.55
CA LYS A 233 -11.46 -12.34 -0.38
C LYS A 233 -11.68 -13.63 0.39
N ALA A 234 -11.72 -13.52 1.72
CA ALA A 234 -12.09 -14.63 2.58
C ALA A 234 -13.50 -15.15 2.22
N GLU A 235 -13.66 -16.48 2.20
CA GLU A 235 -14.98 -17.08 2.05
C GLU A 235 -15.83 -16.78 3.28
N ARG A 236 -17.11 -16.46 3.05
CA ARG A 236 -18.07 -16.23 4.11
C ARG A 236 -18.60 -17.55 4.67
N VAL A 237 -18.51 -17.72 5.97
CA VAL A 237 -19.08 -18.86 6.69
C VAL A 237 -20.07 -18.33 7.71
N ASP A 238 -21.36 -18.42 7.39
CA ASP A 238 -22.40 -17.92 8.28
C ASP A 238 -22.46 -18.70 9.61
N GLY A 239 -22.69 -17.96 10.70
CA GLY A 239 -22.77 -18.53 12.05
C GLY A 239 -21.42 -18.77 12.73
N SER A 240 -20.30 -18.38 12.09
CA SER A 240 -18.99 -18.36 12.72
C SER A 240 -19.01 -17.44 13.94
N LYS A 241 -18.33 -17.85 15.00
CA LYS A 241 -18.19 -17.08 16.24
C LYS A 241 -16.73 -16.99 16.62
N GLY A 242 -16.37 -15.90 17.26
CA GLY A 242 -15.03 -15.67 17.78
C GLY A 242 -15.06 -14.92 19.12
N GLU A 243 -13.91 -14.54 19.58
CA GLU A 243 -13.74 -13.77 20.81
C GLU A 243 -13.76 -12.27 20.49
N LEU A 244 -14.70 -11.53 21.10
CA LEU A 244 -14.74 -10.07 21.02
C LEU A 244 -14.00 -9.47 22.21
N ILE A 245 -12.92 -8.74 21.94
CA ILE A 245 -12.11 -8.07 22.94
C ILE A 245 -12.33 -6.56 22.81
N LYS A 246 -13.01 -5.97 23.79
CA LYS A 246 -13.16 -4.51 23.86
C LYS A 246 -11.88 -3.89 24.40
N VAL A 247 -11.25 -3.06 23.57
CA VAL A 247 -10.00 -2.38 23.90
C VAL A 247 -10.30 -0.95 24.33
N GLN A 248 -9.72 -0.55 25.46
CA GLN A 248 -9.76 0.84 25.89
C GLN A 248 -8.55 1.59 25.37
N THR A 249 -8.77 2.72 24.73
CA THR A 249 -7.69 3.60 24.26
C THR A 249 -7.37 4.67 25.30
N LYS A 250 -6.14 5.12 25.32
CA LYS A 250 -5.67 6.28 26.11
C LYS A 250 -5.95 7.62 25.40
N LEU A 251 -6.60 7.60 24.24
CA LEU A 251 -6.90 8.77 23.40
C LEU A 251 -7.60 9.87 24.19
N LYS A 252 -7.14 11.11 24.03
CA LYS A 252 -7.73 12.32 24.57
C LYS A 252 -8.15 13.27 23.46
N ASP A 253 -9.05 14.20 23.75
CA ASP A 253 -9.51 15.19 22.76
C ASP A 253 -8.38 16.08 22.25
N GLU A 254 -7.41 16.41 23.10
CA GLU A 254 -6.23 17.21 22.78
C GLU A 254 -5.25 16.53 21.83
N ASP A 255 -5.30 15.20 21.72
CA ASP A 255 -4.44 14.40 20.86
C ASP A 255 -4.87 14.48 19.39
N ILE A 256 -6.13 14.82 19.12
CA ILE A 256 -6.68 14.92 17.76
C ILE A 256 -6.54 16.35 17.26
N ARG A 257 -5.53 16.61 16.45
CA ARG A 257 -5.19 17.94 15.91
C ARG A 257 -6.05 18.39 14.74
N THR A 258 -6.80 17.48 14.13
CA THR A 258 -7.62 17.73 12.96
C THR A 258 -9.08 17.45 13.25
N LYS A 259 -9.99 18.23 12.65
CA LYS A 259 -11.43 18.01 12.75
C LYS A 259 -12.02 17.85 11.36
N VAL A 260 -12.72 16.74 11.15
CA VAL A 260 -13.51 16.55 9.94
C VAL A 260 -14.72 17.47 10.00
N LEU A 261 -14.82 18.43 9.09
CA LEU A 261 -15.93 19.38 9.02
C LEU A 261 -17.10 18.81 8.25
N GLU A 262 -16.82 18.16 7.12
CA GLU A 262 -17.82 17.62 6.20
C GLU A 262 -17.24 16.45 5.42
N VAL A 263 -18.06 15.44 5.14
CA VAL A 263 -17.74 14.33 4.22
C VAL A 263 -18.70 14.46 3.04
N ILE A 264 -18.17 14.93 1.92
CA ILE A 264 -18.92 15.08 0.69
C ILE A 264 -18.91 13.74 -0.07
N LYS A 265 -20.07 13.07 -0.11
CA LYS A 265 -20.25 11.90 -0.97
C LYS A 265 -20.64 12.40 -2.35
N THR A 266 -19.73 12.31 -3.30
CA THR A 266 -20.10 12.47 -4.71
C THR A 266 -20.95 11.27 -5.10
N VAL A 267 -22.24 11.50 -5.37
CA VAL A 267 -23.14 10.50 -5.96
C VAL A 267 -22.84 10.48 -7.46
N GLN A 268 -21.63 10.07 -7.81
CA GLN A 268 -21.41 9.54 -9.15
C GLN A 268 -21.84 8.07 -9.10
N GLU A 269 -22.57 7.62 -10.11
CA GLU A 269 -22.74 6.19 -10.33
C GLU A 269 -21.34 5.58 -10.26
N LYS A 270 -21.09 4.81 -9.18
CA LYS A 270 -19.78 4.16 -8.99
C LYS A 270 -19.61 3.21 -10.17
N VAL A 271 -18.84 3.64 -11.15
CA VAL A 271 -18.28 2.71 -12.12
C VAL A 271 -17.29 1.86 -11.30
N SER A 272 -17.76 0.68 -10.88
CA SER A 272 -16.90 -0.27 -10.19
C SER A 272 -15.96 -0.88 -11.23
N LEU A 273 -14.81 -0.24 -11.43
CA LEU A 273 -13.78 -0.79 -12.32
C LEU A 273 -13.25 -2.14 -11.80
N THR A 274 -13.25 -2.33 -10.48
CA THR A 274 -12.75 -3.56 -9.85
C THR A 274 -13.61 -4.78 -10.12
N ASP A 275 -14.93 -4.60 -10.28
CA ASP A 275 -15.87 -5.70 -10.48
C ASP A 275 -16.23 -5.91 -11.97
N ALA A 276 -15.71 -5.03 -12.84
CA ALA A 276 -15.99 -5.10 -14.28
C ALA A 276 -15.31 -6.31 -14.94
N LYS A 277 -16.09 -7.15 -15.63
CA LYS A 277 -15.55 -8.29 -16.39
C LYS A 277 -14.86 -7.87 -17.69
N VAL A 278 -15.29 -6.76 -18.27
CA VAL A 278 -14.69 -6.19 -19.47
C VAL A 278 -14.42 -4.72 -19.24
N ILE A 279 -13.20 -4.30 -19.54
CA ILE A 279 -12.77 -2.91 -19.45
C ILE A 279 -12.26 -2.44 -20.81
N VAL A 280 -12.76 -1.29 -21.26
CA VAL A 280 -12.30 -0.63 -22.49
C VAL A 280 -11.61 0.66 -22.10
N SER A 281 -10.27 0.67 -22.10
CA SER A 281 -9.47 1.78 -21.59
C SER A 281 -8.93 2.65 -22.72
N GLY A 282 -9.05 3.97 -22.55
CA GLY A 282 -8.57 4.98 -23.47
C GLY A 282 -7.31 5.69 -23.03
N GLY A 283 -6.38 5.89 -23.97
CA GLY A 283 -5.17 6.67 -23.78
C GLY A 283 -5.11 7.94 -24.61
N MET A 284 -3.95 8.60 -24.62
CA MET A 284 -3.71 9.81 -25.42
C MET A 284 -3.87 9.59 -26.92
N GLY A 285 -3.78 8.34 -27.40
CA GLY A 285 -4.05 8.00 -28.81
C GLY A 285 -5.49 8.27 -29.27
N LEU A 286 -6.41 8.54 -28.36
CA LEU A 286 -7.76 9.03 -28.68
C LEU A 286 -7.75 10.46 -29.27
N GLY A 287 -6.71 11.25 -29.01
CA GLY A 287 -6.57 12.61 -29.51
C GLY A 287 -7.41 13.68 -28.79
N ASN A 288 -8.60 13.32 -28.29
CA ASN A 288 -9.49 14.23 -27.55
C ASN A 288 -10.53 13.46 -26.71
N ALA A 289 -11.31 14.19 -25.88
CA ALA A 289 -12.36 13.62 -25.02
C ALA A 289 -13.51 12.94 -25.80
N GLU A 290 -13.82 13.40 -27.02
CA GLU A 290 -14.89 12.83 -27.83
C GLU A 290 -14.60 11.37 -28.22
N GLY A 291 -13.34 10.97 -28.27
CA GLY A 291 -12.92 9.59 -28.53
C GLY A 291 -13.49 8.58 -27.51
N PHE A 292 -13.78 9.02 -26.29
CA PHE A 292 -14.39 8.14 -25.28
C PHE A 292 -15.79 7.70 -25.67
N LYS A 293 -16.55 8.45 -26.46
CA LYS A 293 -17.87 8.01 -26.97
C LYS A 293 -17.78 6.76 -27.84
N LEU A 294 -16.69 6.60 -28.58
CA LEU A 294 -16.43 5.40 -29.36
C LEU A 294 -16.12 4.21 -28.44
N LEU A 295 -15.32 4.44 -27.38
CA LEU A 295 -15.02 3.42 -26.38
C LEU A 295 -16.24 3.01 -25.58
N GLU A 296 -17.15 3.92 -25.27
CA GLU A 296 -18.43 3.63 -24.61
C GLU A 296 -19.30 2.68 -25.47
N ARG A 297 -19.31 2.88 -26.78
CA ARG A 297 -20.00 1.97 -27.70
C ARG A 297 -19.37 0.57 -27.68
N LEU A 298 -18.03 0.50 -27.72
CA LEU A 298 -17.31 -0.77 -27.63
C LEU A 298 -17.56 -1.45 -26.28
N ALA A 299 -17.46 -0.69 -25.16
CA ALA A 299 -17.72 -1.19 -23.84
C ALA A 299 -19.13 -1.77 -23.70
N LYS A 300 -20.13 -1.05 -24.24
CA LYS A 300 -21.52 -1.50 -24.26
C LYS A 300 -21.72 -2.78 -25.05
N ALA A 301 -21.05 -2.92 -26.20
CA ALA A 301 -21.10 -4.12 -27.05
C ALA A 301 -20.61 -5.38 -26.31
N PHE A 302 -19.60 -5.22 -25.46
CA PHE A 302 -19.02 -6.32 -24.67
C PHE A 302 -19.59 -6.42 -23.25
N GLY A 303 -20.61 -5.61 -22.89
CA GLY A 303 -21.19 -5.59 -21.53
C GLY A 303 -20.19 -5.11 -20.47
N GLY A 304 -19.27 -4.26 -20.85
CA GLY A 304 -18.19 -3.75 -20.02
C GLY A 304 -18.32 -2.28 -19.63
N THR A 305 -17.27 -1.73 -19.09
CA THR A 305 -17.16 -0.33 -18.68
C THR A 305 -15.94 0.34 -19.30
N VAL A 306 -15.98 1.69 -19.37
CA VAL A 306 -14.88 2.49 -19.87
C VAL A 306 -13.89 2.77 -18.74
N ALA A 307 -12.61 2.85 -19.09
CA ALA A 307 -11.53 3.31 -18.22
C ALA A 307 -10.55 4.21 -18.99
N ALA A 308 -9.56 4.75 -18.29
CA ALA A 308 -8.61 5.66 -18.90
C ALA A 308 -7.20 5.52 -18.32
N SER A 309 -6.22 5.90 -19.13
CA SER A 309 -4.86 6.14 -18.65
C SER A 309 -4.79 7.45 -17.86
N ARG A 310 -3.81 7.56 -16.95
CA ARG A 310 -3.54 8.78 -16.20
C ARG A 310 -3.41 10.02 -17.13
N ALA A 311 -2.71 9.87 -18.23
CA ALA A 311 -2.51 11.00 -19.16
C ALA A 311 -3.83 11.56 -19.74
N ALA A 312 -4.81 10.70 -20.02
CA ALA A 312 -6.14 11.12 -20.47
C ALA A 312 -6.93 11.82 -19.36
N VAL A 313 -6.79 11.36 -18.11
CA VAL A 313 -7.39 12.00 -16.93
C VAL A 313 -6.74 13.35 -16.66
N ASP A 314 -5.41 13.43 -16.64
CA ASP A 314 -4.65 14.67 -16.44
C ASP A 314 -4.97 15.71 -17.55
N ALA A 315 -5.31 15.26 -18.77
CA ALA A 315 -5.79 16.12 -19.86
C ALA A 315 -7.25 16.59 -19.68
N GLY A 316 -7.94 16.14 -18.63
CA GLY A 316 -9.34 16.52 -18.36
C GLY A 316 -10.36 15.89 -19.30
N TRP A 317 -10.02 14.79 -19.99
CA TRP A 317 -10.93 14.14 -20.95
C TRP A 317 -11.95 13.25 -20.27
N ILE A 318 -11.64 12.73 -19.08
CA ILE A 318 -12.50 11.87 -18.27
C ILE A 318 -12.12 12.03 -16.79
N ASP A 319 -13.07 11.71 -15.89
CA ASP A 319 -12.86 11.83 -14.45
C ASP A 319 -11.83 10.83 -13.91
N HIS A 320 -11.17 11.21 -12.80
CA HIS A 320 -10.17 10.38 -12.11
C HIS A 320 -10.72 9.02 -11.64
N ALA A 321 -12.04 8.92 -11.39
CA ALA A 321 -12.69 7.66 -11.00
C ALA A 321 -12.52 6.54 -12.06
N TYR A 322 -12.25 6.90 -13.32
CA TYR A 322 -12.00 5.97 -14.43
C TYR A 322 -10.52 5.63 -14.62
N GLN A 323 -9.62 6.17 -13.78
CA GLN A 323 -8.19 5.97 -13.96
C GLN A 323 -7.76 4.55 -13.59
N VAL A 324 -7.12 3.85 -14.55
CA VAL A 324 -6.43 2.58 -14.32
C VAL A 324 -4.92 2.82 -14.29
N GLY A 325 -4.24 2.23 -13.31
CA GLY A 325 -2.80 2.30 -13.17
C GLY A 325 -2.34 2.29 -11.71
N GLN A 326 -1.05 2.46 -11.51
CA GLN A 326 -0.41 2.46 -10.19
C GLN A 326 -0.98 3.51 -9.21
N THR A 327 -1.37 4.67 -9.73
CA THR A 327 -1.96 5.79 -8.95
C THR A 327 -3.48 5.89 -9.09
N GLY A 328 -4.09 5.00 -9.87
CA GLY A 328 -5.53 4.84 -10.02
C GLY A 328 -6.01 3.51 -9.46
N THR A 329 -7.05 2.95 -10.09
CA THR A 329 -7.58 1.64 -9.73
C THR A 329 -6.74 0.54 -10.38
N THR A 330 -6.40 -0.50 -9.61
CA THR A 330 -5.87 -1.76 -10.14
C THR A 330 -7.04 -2.67 -10.46
N VAL A 331 -7.03 -3.27 -11.66
CA VAL A 331 -8.12 -4.08 -12.19
C VAL A 331 -7.63 -5.44 -12.68
N LYS A 332 -8.52 -6.42 -12.64
CA LYS A 332 -8.30 -7.77 -13.19
C LYS A 332 -9.55 -8.25 -13.93
N PRO A 333 -9.92 -7.61 -15.04
CA PRO A 333 -11.07 -8.06 -15.84
C PRO A 333 -10.72 -9.32 -16.63
N SER A 334 -11.75 -10.01 -17.11
CA SER A 334 -11.58 -11.11 -18.09
C SER A 334 -11.08 -10.60 -19.44
N ILE A 335 -11.46 -9.35 -19.83
CA ILE A 335 -10.97 -8.74 -21.07
C ILE A 335 -10.61 -7.27 -20.79
N TYR A 336 -9.43 -6.88 -21.20
CA TYR A 336 -8.96 -5.50 -21.15
C TYR A 336 -8.59 -4.99 -22.54
N PHE A 337 -9.33 -4.02 -23.05
CA PHE A 337 -9.00 -3.31 -24.28
C PHE A 337 -8.14 -2.09 -23.96
N ALA A 338 -6.93 -2.03 -24.49
CA ALA A 338 -5.99 -0.91 -24.39
C ALA A 338 -6.01 -0.10 -25.69
N CYS A 339 -6.86 0.92 -25.76
CA CYS A 339 -7.11 1.71 -26.97
C CYS A 339 -6.29 3.01 -26.97
N GLY A 340 -5.30 3.13 -27.87
CA GLY A 340 -4.42 4.31 -27.95
C GLY A 340 -3.60 4.54 -26.68
N ILE A 341 -3.24 3.49 -25.97
CA ILE A 341 -2.41 3.47 -24.76
C ILE A 341 -0.99 3.05 -25.14
N SER A 342 0.01 3.80 -24.66
CA SER A 342 1.41 3.53 -24.98
C SER A 342 2.00 2.29 -24.28
N GLY A 343 1.47 1.92 -23.10
CA GLY A 343 2.04 0.85 -22.29
C GLY A 343 3.10 1.32 -21.29
N ALA A 344 2.95 2.55 -20.78
CA ALA A 344 3.79 3.02 -19.67
C ALA A 344 3.65 2.08 -18.47
N ILE A 345 4.77 1.77 -17.81
CA ILE A 345 4.88 0.80 -16.71
C ILE A 345 3.85 1.07 -15.60
N GLN A 346 3.57 2.35 -15.32
CA GLN A 346 2.60 2.75 -14.30
C GLN A 346 1.16 2.39 -14.68
N HIS A 347 0.83 2.37 -15.97
CA HIS A 347 -0.48 1.92 -16.45
C HIS A 347 -0.54 0.39 -16.44
N VAL A 348 0.49 -0.25 -16.97
CA VAL A 348 0.65 -1.71 -17.02
C VAL A 348 0.49 -2.34 -15.63
N ALA A 349 1.11 -1.75 -14.61
CA ALA A 349 0.99 -2.20 -13.22
C ALA A 349 -0.45 -2.26 -12.69
N GLY A 350 -1.37 -1.51 -13.30
CA GLY A 350 -2.79 -1.51 -12.93
C GLY A 350 -3.65 -2.51 -13.68
N MET A 351 -3.15 -3.17 -14.77
CA MET A 351 -4.01 -4.02 -15.60
C MET A 351 -3.35 -5.31 -16.13
N GLN A 352 -2.06 -5.51 -15.90
CA GLN A 352 -1.29 -6.66 -16.43
C GLN A 352 -1.80 -8.05 -15.99
N ASN A 353 -2.60 -8.11 -14.93
CA ASN A 353 -3.19 -9.35 -14.42
C ASN A 353 -4.55 -9.67 -15.05
N SER A 354 -4.98 -8.93 -16.08
CA SER A 354 -6.19 -9.24 -16.86
C SER A 354 -6.05 -10.58 -17.54
N ASP A 355 -7.16 -11.33 -17.72
CA ASP A 355 -7.10 -12.67 -18.33
C ASP A 355 -6.81 -12.61 -19.84
N LEU A 356 -7.27 -11.53 -20.51
CA LEU A 356 -6.99 -11.28 -21.94
C LEU A 356 -6.77 -9.78 -22.15
N ILE A 357 -5.65 -9.41 -22.74
CA ILE A 357 -5.29 -8.04 -23.07
C ILE A 357 -5.30 -7.84 -24.59
N ILE A 358 -6.15 -6.92 -25.05
CA ILE A 358 -6.29 -6.56 -26.48
C ILE A 358 -5.79 -5.12 -26.65
N ALA A 359 -4.75 -4.91 -27.43
CA ALA A 359 -4.17 -3.58 -27.67
C ALA A 359 -4.44 -3.07 -29.06
N ILE A 360 -4.86 -1.82 -29.18
CA ILE A 360 -5.01 -1.08 -30.44
C ILE A 360 -4.15 0.17 -30.38
N ASN A 361 -3.17 0.27 -31.26
CA ASN A 361 -2.28 1.43 -31.35
C ASN A 361 -1.79 1.67 -32.76
N THR A 362 -1.58 2.94 -33.13
CA THR A 362 -1.00 3.29 -34.43
C THR A 362 0.51 3.05 -34.50
N ASN A 363 1.19 3.07 -33.36
CA ASN A 363 2.63 2.78 -33.24
C ASN A 363 2.86 1.30 -33.01
N GLU A 364 3.38 0.60 -34.00
CA GLU A 364 3.68 -0.83 -33.94
C GLU A 364 4.72 -1.20 -32.88
N ASN A 365 5.56 -0.26 -32.46
CA ASN A 365 6.58 -0.42 -31.43
C ASN A 365 6.12 0.10 -30.05
N ALA A 366 4.83 0.28 -29.84
CA ALA A 366 4.32 0.72 -28.52
C ALA A 366 4.52 -0.38 -27.48
N PRO A 367 5.10 -0.09 -26.30
CA PRO A 367 5.35 -1.09 -25.26
C PRO A 367 4.11 -1.87 -24.78
N ILE A 368 2.91 -1.37 -25.06
CA ILE A 368 1.67 -2.09 -24.75
C ILE A 368 1.58 -3.42 -25.48
N PHE A 369 2.18 -3.55 -26.66
CA PHE A 369 2.19 -4.77 -27.42
C PHE A 369 3.08 -5.87 -26.81
N ASP A 370 4.05 -5.51 -25.95
CA ASP A 370 4.91 -6.49 -25.26
C ASP A 370 4.13 -7.34 -24.26
N ILE A 371 2.96 -6.82 -23.79
CA ILE A 371 2.12 -7.50 -22.79
C ILE A 371 0.73 -7.87 -23.33
N ALA A 372 0.39 -7.45 -24.56
CA ALA A 372 -0.89 -7.75 -25.15
C ALA A 372 -0.93 -9.19 -25.71
N ASP A 373 -2.01 -9.90 -25.43
CA ASP A 373 -2.28 -11.21 -26.03
C ASP A 373 -2.68 -11.06 -27.50
N ILE A 374 -3.41 -9.97 -27.82
CA ILE A 374 -3.82 -9.62 -29.18
C ILE A 374 -3.45 -8.17 -29.44
N GLY A 375 -2.63 -7.95 -30.47
CA GLY A 375 -2.21 -6.62 -30.92
C GLY A 375 -2.79 -6.28 -32.28
N MET A 376 -3.40 -5.08 -32.39
CA MET A 376 -3.89 -4.54 -33.67
C MET A 376 -3.20 -3.20 -33.93
N THR A 377 -2.32 -3.17 -34.95
CA THR A 377 -1.66 -1.94 -35.38
C THR A 377 -2.53 -1.20 -36.39
N GLY A 378 -2.97 0.01 -36.03
CA GLY A 378 -3.78 0.84 -36.90
C GLY A 378 -4.57 1.92 -36.19
N ASP A 379 -5.40 2.61 -36.96
CA ASP A 379 -6.26 3.68 -36.47
C ASP A 379 -7.48 3.09 -35.73
N LEU A 380 -7.58 3.37 -34.44
CA LEU A 380 -8.69 2.90 -33.61
C LEU A 380 -10.06 3.38 -34.09
N TYR A 381 -10.11 4.54 -34.78
CA TYR A 381 -11.34 5.09 -35.37
C TYR A 381 -11.81 4.32 -36.63
N LYS A 382 -11.01 3.41 -37.16
CA LYS A 382 -11.38 2.45 -38.19
C LYS A 382 -11.58 1.06 -37.60
N ILE A 383 -10.63 0.58 -36.81
CA ILE A 383 -10.65 -0.78 -36.22
C ILE A 383 -11.88 -0.99 -35.32
N ILE A 384 -12.22 -0.04 -34.44
CA ILE A 384 -13.34 -0.23 -33.51
C ILE A 384 -14.69 -0.24 -34.24
N PRO A 385 -14.99 0.66 -35.19
CA PRO A 385 -16.20 0.53 -36.02
C PRO A 385 -16.30 -0.80 -36.77
N ASP A 386 -15.20 -1.29 -37.36
CA ASP A 386 -15.18 -2.58 -38.06
C ASP A 386 -15.50 -3.74 -37.09
N ILE A 387 -14.96 -3.72 -35.86
CA ILE A 387 -15.31 -4.72 -34.84
C ILE A 387 -16.81 -4.66 -34.49
N LEU A 388 -17.35 -3.44 -34.32
CA LEU A 388 -18.77 -3.26 -33.99
C LEU A 388 -19.70 -3.73 -35.13
N GLU A 389 -19.31 -3.47 -36.38
CA GLU A 389 -20.07 -3.90 -37.58
C GLU A 389 -20.12 -5.44 -37.69
N GLU A 390 -18.97 -6.11 -37.47
CA GLU A 390 -18.91 -7.57 -37.45
C GLU A 390 -19.72 -8.20 -36.33
N MET A 391 -19.91 -7.47 -35.20
CA MET A 391 -20.80 -7.87 -34.11
C MET A 391 -22.28 -7.57 -34.38
N GLY A 392 -22.63 -6.92 -35.53
CA GLY A 392 -23.97 -6.56 -35.89
C GLY A 392 -24.56 -5.38 -35.10
N MET A 393 -23.70 -4.44 -34.65
CA MET A 393 -24.03 -3.30 -33.79
C MET A 393 -23.79 -1.95 -34.46
#